data_bff90d551443185300eb7bb1f406df22
#
_entry.id   bff90d551443185300eb7bb1f406df22
#
_cell.length_a   1.000
_cell.length_b   1.000
_cell.length_c   1.000
_cell.angle_alpha   90.00
_cell.angle_beta   90.00
_cell.angle_gamma   90.00
#
_symmetry.space_group_name_H-M   'P 1'
#
loop_
_entity.id
_entity.type
_entity.pdbx_description
1 polymer ?
#
loop_
_entity_poly.entity_id
_entity_poly.type
_entity_poly.pdbx_seq_one_letter_code
_entity_poly.pdbx_strand_id
1 'polypeptide(L)' 'MDQDQLAARIAQAGDEGWATLDLSGEGLKYLPPEIGNLTGLTDLDLNDNQLTALPPEIGN' A
#
# COMPACT_ATOMS: atom_id res chain seq x y z
N MET A 1 7.93 -7.38 -5.88
CA MET A 1 7.43 -6.10 -6.47
C MET A 1 8.47 -5.02 -6.23
N ASP A 2 8.81 -4.29 -7.27
CA ASP A 2 9.75 -3.18 -7.09
C ASP A 2 8.99 -1.89 -6.72
N GLN A 3 9.75 -0.83 -6.44
CA GLN A 3 9.15 0.42 -5.95
C GLN A 3 8.30 1.09 -7.03
N ASP A 4 8.69 0.98 -8.28
CA ASP A 4 7.92 1.59 -9.37
C ASP A 4 6.58 0.88 -9.55
N GLN A 5 6.57 -0.45 -9.44
CA GLN A 5 5.33 -1.21 -9.52
C GLN A 5 4.43 -0.93 -8.33
N LEU A 6 5.02 -0.79 -7.14
CA LEU A 6 4.26 -0.47 -5.95
C LEU A 6 3.60 0.89 -6.06
N ALA A 7 4.36 1.90 -6.49
CA ALA A 7 3.83 3.24 -6.67
C ALA A 7 2.70 3.27 -7.70
N ALA A 8 2.86 2.53 -8.79
CA ALA A 8 1.83 2.45 -9.83
C ALA A 8 0.55 1.80 -9.29
N ARG A 9 0.70 0.73 -8.50
CA ARG A 9 -0.44 0.04 -7.91
C ARG A 9 -1.20 0.96 -6.95
N ILE A 10 -0.46 1.69 -6.13
CA ILE A 10 -1.06 2.62 -5.18
C ILE A 10 -1.78 3.75 -5.91
N ALA A 11 -1.17 4.29 -6.95
CA ALA A 11 -1.80 5.35 -7.75
C ALA A 11 -3.09 4.87 -8.40
N GLN A 12 -3.08 3.65 -8.93
CA GLN A 12 -4.27 3.06 -9.54
C GLN A 12 -5.38 2.88 -8.50
N ALA A 13 -5.03 2.37 -7.33
CA ALA A 13 -6.00 2.17 -6.27
C ALA A 13 -6.66 3.49 -5.86
N GLY A 14 -5.88 4.56 -5.79
CA GLY A 14 -6.41 5.87 -5.46
C GLY A 14 -7.31 6.43 -6.55
N ASP A 15 -6.89 6.28 -7.82
CA ASP A 15 -7.65 6.79 -8.95
C ASP A 15 -8.99 6.07 -9.10
N GLU A 16 -9.01 4.77 -8.85
CA GLU A 16 -10.21 3.95 -9.04
C GLU A 16 -11.03 3.81 -7.76
N GLY A 17 -10.53 4.34 -6.65
CA GLY A 17 -11.28 4.31 -5.39
C GLY A 17 -11.44 2.90 -4.82
N TRP A 18 -10.38 2.08 -4.87
CA TRP A 18 -10.43 0.72 -4.37
C TRP A 18 -10.71 0.70 -2.86
N ALA A 19 -11.60 -0.19 -2.44
CA ALA A 19 -11.84 -0.42 -1.02
C ALA A 19 -10.85 -1.44 -0.45
N THR A 20 -10.30 -2.31 -1.28
CA THR A 20 -9.38 -3.36 -0.86
C THR A 20 -8.10 -3.31 -1.69
N LEU A 21 -6.96 -3.41 -1.01
CA LEU A 21 -5.66 -3.48 -1.67
C LEU A 21 -4.87 -4.62 -1.07
N ASP A 22 -4.55 -5.61 -1.90
CA ASP A 22 -3.80 -6.79 -1.49
C ASP A 22 -2.36 -6.66 -1.95
N LEU A 23 -1.45 -6.48 -1.00
CA LEU A 23 -0.02 -6.41 -1.24
C LEU A 23 0.72 -7.55 -0.52
N SER A 24 0.01 -8.63 -0.20
CA SER A 24 0.61 -9.76 0.49
C SER A 24 1.62 -10.48 -0.39
N GLY A 25 2.67 -10.98 0.24
CA GLY A 25 3.66 -11.82 -0.44
C GLY A 25 4.48 -11.10 -1.51
N GLU A 26 4.62 -9.78 -1.43
CA GLU A 26 5.31 -9.00 -2.45
C GLU A 26 6.76 -8.67 -2.11
N GLY A 27 7.23 -9.10 -0.95
CA GLY A 27 8.61 -8.83 -0.54
C GLY A 27 8.88 -7.37 -0.21
N LEU A 28 7.88 -6.66 0.23
CA LEU A 28 8.00 -5.23 0.52
C LEU A 28 8.75 -5.00 1.81
N LYS A 29 9.65 -4.01 1.81
CA LYS A 29 10.39 -3.62 3.00
C LYS A 29 9.85 -2.34 3.61
N TYR A 30 9.17 -1.51 2.83
CA TYR A 30 8.56 -0.29 3.31
C TYR A 30 7.44 0.12 2.36
N LEU A 31 6.54 0.97 2.87
CA LEU A 31 5.46 1.55 2.10
C LEU A 31 5.73 3.04 1.89
N PRO A 32 5.45 3.57 0.70
CA PRO A 32 5.57 5.02 0.50
C PRO A 32 4.45 5.78 1.21
N PRO A 33 4.68 7.06 1.56
CA PRO A 33 3.64 7.87 2.22
C PRO A 33 2.36 8.01 1.39
N GLU A 34 2.44 7.83 0.08
CA GLU A 34 1.28 7.92 -0.80
C GLU A 34 0.17 6.96 -0.44
N ILE A 35 0.48 5.92 0.36
CA ILE A 35 -0.55 5.00 0.85
C ILE A 35 -1.62 5.74 1.65
N GLY A 36 -1.28 6.85 2.27
CA GLY A 36 -2.24 7.65 3.02
C GLY A 36 -3.25 8.37 2.15
N ASN A 37 -3.02 8.42 0.85
CA ASN A 37 -3.97 9.05 -0.08
C ASN A 37 -5.14 8.13 -0.43
N LEU A 38 -5.10 6.87 0.00
CA LEU A 38 -6.15 5.90 -0.31
C LEU A 38 -7.27 6.02 0.71
N THR A 39 -8.01 7.13 0.65
CA THR A 39 -9.00 7.47 1.67
C THR A 39 -10.22 6.57 1.65
N GLY A 40 -10.49 5.92 0.52
CA GLY A 40 -11.60 4.97 0.43
C GLY A 40 -11.24 3.55 0.81
N LEU A 41 -9.97 3.31 1.15
CA LEU A 41 -9.48 1.97 1.44
C LEU A 41 -9.95 1.52 2.83
N THR A 42 -10.59 0.37 2.89
CA THR A 42 -11.06 -0.22 4.14
C THR A 42 -10.25 -1.46 4.55
N ASP A 43 -9.66 -2.14 3.57
CA ASP A 43 -8.89 -3.36 3.81
C ASP A 43 -7.54 -3.29 3.10
N LEU A 44 -6.46 -3.41 3.87
CA LEU A 44 -5.11 -3.43 3.33
C LEU A 44 -4.40 -4.68 3.84
N ASP A 45 -4.02 -5.56 2.93
CA ASP A 45 -3.34 -6.80 3.28
C ASP A 45 -1.84 -6.65 3.01
N LEU A 46 -1.06 -6.68 4.08
CA LEU A 46 0.40 -6.58 4.02
C LEU A 46 1.09 -7.83 4.54
N ASN A 47 0.38 -8.94 4.62
CA ASN A 47 0.92 -10.18 5.15
C ASN A 47 2.06 -10.70 4.28
N ASP A 48 2.98 -11.44 4.91
CA ASP A 48 4.09 -12.11 4.22
C ASP A 48 5.03 -11.14 3.53
N ASN A 49 5.16 -9.94 4.05
CA ASN A 49 6.16 -8.98 3.62
C ASN A 49 7.21 -8.84 4.71
N GLN A 50 8.25 -8.06 4.42
CA GLN A 50 9.36 -7.85 5.33
C GLN A 50 9.44 -6.39 5.76
N LEU A 51 8.29 -5.82 6.07
CA LEU A 51 8.20 -4.41 6.43
C LEU A 51 8.95 -4.14 7.73
N THR A 52 9.84 -3.16 7.69
CA THR A 52 10.60 -2.74 8.86
C THR A 52 9.96 -1.55 9.55
N ALA A 53 9.13 -0.81 8.84
CA ALA A 53 8.41 0.34 9.39
C ALA A 53 7.20 0.64 8.51
N LEU A 54 6.16 1.21 9.13
CA LEU A 54 5.00 1.71 8.40
C LEU A 54 5.01 3.24 8.44
N PRO A 55 4.63 3.90 7.33
CA PRO A 55 4.54 5.35 7.37
C PRO A 55 3.42 5.80 8.32
N PRO A 56 3.56 6.95 8.96
CA PRO A 56 2.52 7.44 9.88
C PRO A 56 1.16 7.59 9.21
N GLU A 57 1.17 7.84 7.92
CA GLU A 57 -0.06 8.04 7.14
C GLU A 57 -0.97 6.82 7.15
N ILE A 58 -0.41 5.62 7.34
CA ILE A 58 -1.21 4.40 7.28
C ILE A 58 -2.14 4.25 8.48
N GLY A 59 -1.88 4.96 9.56
CA GLY A 59 -2.69 4.89 10.76
C GLY A 59 -3.90 5.81 10.76
N ASN A 60 -4.09 6.54 9.71
CA ASN A 60 -5.15 7.54 9.64
C ASN A 60 -6.41 7.02 8.97
#